data_d566e7a05099bd85c68a4467ed7cc52a
#
_entry.id   d566e7a05099bd85c68a4467ed7cc52a
#
_cell.length_a   1.000
_cell.length_b   1.000
_cell.length_c   1.000
_cell.angle_alpha   90.00
_cell.angle_beta   90.00
_cell.angle_gamma   90.00
#
_symmetry.space_group_name_H-M   'P 1'
#
loop_
_entity.id
_entity.type
_entity.pdbx_description
1 polymer ?
#
loop_
_entity_poly.entity_id
_entity_poly.type
_entity_poly.pdbx_seq_one_letter_code
_entity_poly.pdbx_strand_id
1 'polypeptide(L)'
;MIGLAALVAGAAALVYVQNGAEKAPNPTTAATETVAAAAGDQTPKVLYDFNALPDPVKRMLEQIAEAAQSGEIEKMRPVLESNELKPMVATAHVDDPIAFWKKESADGSGRDVLAAMLDVMSSGYVRTGQGEDEMYVWPYFAETGLSALTPSQEVELYRVVPPERAVAMKRSGKYGYYRLGIAPNGVWHFFLQ
;
A
#
# COMPACT_ATOMS: atom_id res chain seq x y z
N MET A 1 53.00 -28.97 19.81
CA MET A 1 54.14 -28.15 19.35
C MET A 1 53.58 -26.82 18.93
N ILE A 2 53.56 -25.81 19.81
CA ILE A 2 54.64 -24.85 20.05
C ILE A 2 54.73 -23.85 18.88
N GLY A 3 54.49 -22.56 19.25
CA GLY A 3 55.00 -21.35 18.68
C GLY A 3 53.92 -20.29 18.46
N LEU A 4 53.55 -19.43 19.29
CA LEU A 4 54.12 -18.35 20.12
C LEU A 4 55.01 -17.35 19.33
N ALA A 5 54.59 -16.10 19.31
CA ALA A 5 55.33 -14.84 19.47
C ALA A 5 54.60 -13.72 18.77
N ALA A 6 54.05 -12.73 19.45
CA ALA A 6 54.55 -11.62 20.27
C ALA A 6 54.87 -10.35 19.45
N LEU A 7 54.09 -9.31 19.80
CA LEU A 7 54.45 -7.93 20.19
C LEU A 7 55.39 -7.13 19.27
N VAL A 8 55.04 -5.87 18.97
CA VAL A 8 55.69 -4.68 19.53
C VAL A 8 54.90 -3.40 19.24
N ALA A 9 54.77 -2.59 20.26
CA ALA A 9 54.22 -1.24 20.31
C ALA A 9 55.22 -0.20 19.79
N GLY A 10 54.73 0.95 19.38
CA GLY A 10 55.52 2.11 19.06
C GLY A 10 54.74 3.41 19.13
N ALA A 11 54.72 4.03 20.28
CA ALA A 11 54.28 5.41 20.47
C ALA A 11 55.36 6.38 20.08
N ALA A 12 55.03 7.48 19.41
CA ALA A 12 55.85 8.67 19.39
C ALA A 12 54.94 9.90 19.29
N ALA A 13 54.87 10.60 20.40
CA ALA A 13 54.36 11.95 20.51
C ALA A 13 55.45 12.95 20.07
N LEU A 14 55.06 13.97 19.34
CA LEU A 14 55.85 15.18 19.19
C LEU A 14 54.93 16.40 19.22
N VAL A 15 55.14 17.13 20.33
CA VAL A 15 54.62 18.46 20.61
C VAL A 15 55.40 19.46 19.79
N TYR A 16 54.74 20.42 19.13
CA TYR A 16 55.35 21.69 18.79
C TYR A 16 54.41 22.86 19.07
N VAL A 17 54.99 23.85 19.76
CA VAL A 17 54.29 24.98 20.39
C VAL A 17 54.43 26.24 19.52
N GLN A 18 53.37 26.99 19.41
CA GLN A 18 53.15 28.43 19.29
C GLN A 18 53.99 29.30 18.30
N ASN A 19 53.36 30.11 17.51
CA ASN A 19 52.98 31.51 17.72
C ASN A 19 52.50 32.19 16.43
N GLY A 20 51.61 33.17 16.57
CA GLY A 20 51.40 34.18 15.56
C GLY A 20 49.93 34.53 15.35
N ALA A 21 49.50 35.56 16.06
CA ALA A 21 48.23 36.22 15.84
C ALA A 21 48.23 36.99 14.51
N GLU A 22 47.19 36.83 13.70
CA GLU A 22 46.72 37.90 12.82
C GLU A 22 45.24 37.77 12.54
N LYS A 23 44.59 38.90 12.62
CA LYS A 23 43.15 39.14 12.69
C LYS A 23 42.58 39.36 11.29
N ALA A 24 41.37 38.79 11.06
CA ALA A 24 40.33 39.17 10.11
C ALA A 24 40.29 38.45 8.74
N PRO A 25 39.15 38.42 8.07
CA PRO A 25 37.77 38.64 8.48
C PRO A 25 36.86 37.41 8.31
N ASN A 26 35.72 37.46 8.96
CA ASN A 26 34.61 36.50 8.89
C ASN A 26 34.13 36.21 7.45
N PRO A 27 34.13 35.00 6.98
CA PRO A 27 33.25 34.61 5.89
C PRO A 27 31.89 34.20 6.48
N THR A 28 30.87 34.93 6.09
CA THR A 28 29.45 34.59 6.18
C THR A 28 29.26 33.10 5.98
N THR A 29 28.93 32.40 7.06
CA THR A 29 28.43 31.03 6.99
C THR A 29 27.07 31.08 6.31
N ALA A 30 27.03 30.80 5.02
CA ALA A 30 25.83 30.41 4.37
C ALA A 30 25.35 29.11 5.06
N ALA A 31 24.35 29.27 5.90
CA ALA A 31 23.60 28.15 6.43
C ALA A 31 22.97 27.44 5.21
N THR A 32 23.57 26.33 4.83
CA THR A 32 22.93 25.35 4.00
C THR A 32 21.79 24.78 4.87
N GLU A 33 20.62 25.37 4.77
CA GLU A 33 19.40 24.72 5.24
C GLU A 33 19.25 23.43 4.43
N THR A 34 19.73 22.35 5.02
CA THR A 34 19.30 21.02 4.65
C THR A 34 17.80 20.98 4.95
N VAL A 35 17.01 21.22 3.93
CA VAL A 35 15.59 20.87 3.97
C VAL A 35 15.55 19.36 4.08
N ALA A 36 15.62 18.85 5.30
CA ALA A 36 15.15 17.53 5.62
C ALA A 36 13.65 17.60 5.32
N ALA A 37 13.26 17.14 4.14
CA ALA A 37 11.89 16.83 3.84
C ALA A 37 11.44 15.89 4.96
N ALA A 38 10.64 16.43 5.88
CA ALA A 38 9.88 15.66 6.83
C ALA A 38 8.94 14.78 5.98
N ALA A 39 9.35 13.55 5.72
CA ALA A 39 8.44 12.46 5.43
C ALA A 39 7.63 12.27 6.72
N GLY A 40 6.65 13.13 6.94
CA GLY A 40 5.67 12.94 8.00
C GLY A 40 5.01 11.60 7.73
N ASP A 41 4.95 10.77 8.75
CA ASP A 41 4.12 9.57 8.84
C ASP A 41 2.66 10.00 8.71
N GLN A 42 2.25 10.31 7.46
CA GLN A 42 0.91 10.73 7.12
C GLN A 42 0.12 9.48 6.77
N THR A 43 -0.34 8.78 7.82
CA THR A 43 -1.35 7.75 7.63
C THR A 43 -2.49 8.35 6.79
N PRO A 44 -2.85 7.75 5.65
CA PRO A 44 -3.86 8.33 4.76
C PRO A 44 -5.19 8.52 5.50
N LYS A 45 -5.88 9.62 5.20
CA LYS A 45 -7.21 9.90 5.76
C LYS A 45 -8.21 8.87 5.23
N VAL A 46 -8.89 8.17 6.14
CA VAL A 46 -9.98 7.25 5.80
C VAL A 46 -11.22 8.04 5.38
N LEU A 47 -11.82 7.65 4.28
CA LEU A 47 -12.96 8.28 3.64
C LEU A 47 -14.09 7.25 3.48
N TYR A 48 -15.35 7.71 3.63
CA TYR A 48 -16.56 6.89 3.49
C TYR A 48 -17.59 7.52 2.55
N ASP A 49 -17.37 8.77 2.13
CA ASP A 49 -18.30 9.47 1.25
C ASP A 49 -18.04 9.10 -0.21
N PHE A 50 -18.82 8.17 -0.73
CA PHE A 50 -18.77 7.75 -2.12
C PHE A 50 -19.22 8.84 -3.09
N ASN A 51 -20.02 9.84 -2.63
CA ASN A 51 -20.42 10.96 -3.48
C ASN A 51 -19.24 11.89 -3.80
N ALA A 52 -18.25 11.94 -2.92
CA ALA A 52 -17.03 12.73 -3.11
C ALA A 52 -16.04 12.11 -4.13
N LEU A 53 -16.28 10.87 -4.58
CA LEU A 53 -15.44 10.23 -5.60
C LEU A 53 -15.64 10.89 -6.97
N PRO A 54 -14.59 10.93 -7.82
CA PRO A 54 -14.72 11.32 -9.22
C PRO A 54 -15.74 10.43 -9.96
N ASP A 55 -16.49 11.03 -10.89
CA ASP A 55 -17.49 10.29 -11.67
C ASP A 55 -16.94 9.06 -12.43
N PRO A 56 -15.70 9.10 -13.00
CA PRO A 56 -15.14 7.90 -13.61
C PRO A 56 -14.92 6.75 -12.61
N VAL A 57 -14.49 7.07 -11.38
CA VAL A 57 -14.30 6.07 -10.30
C VAL A 57 -15.64 5.47 -9.89
N LYS A 58 -16.67 6.30 -9.70
CA LYS A 58 -18.04 5.83 -9.39
C LYS A 58 -18.56 4.88 -10.44
N ARG A 59 -18.44 5.23 -11.73
CA ARG A 59 -18.87 4.38 -12.83
C ARG A 59 -18.15 3.02 -12.83
N MET A 60 -16.85 2.99 -12.60
CA MET A 60 -16.12 1.72 -12.52
C MET A 60 -16.56 0.86 -11.34
N LEU A 61 -16.74 1.47 -10.16
CA LEU A 61 -17.30 0.76 -8.99
C LEU A 61 -18.69 0.20 -9.25
N GLU A 62 -19.57 0.96 -9.90
CA GLU A 62 -20.90 0.52 -10.28
C GLU A 62 -20.88 -0.68 -11.23
N GLN A 63 -20.01 -0.64 -12.26
CA GLN A 63 -19.86 -1.75 -13.20
C GLN A 63 -19.32 -3.02 -12.53
N ILE A 64 -18.32 -2.89 -11.65
CA ILE A 64 -17.79 -4.02 -10.87
C ILE A 64 -18.88 -4.56 -9.94
N ALA A 65 -19.61 -3.69 -9.23
CA ALA A 65 -20.66 -4.09 -8.30
C ALA A 65 -21.82 -4.80 -9.02
N GLU A 66 -22.28 -4.27 -10.14
CA GLU A 66 -23.36 -4.89 -10.95
C GLU A 66 -22.94 -6.29 -11.44
N ALA A 67 -21.74 -6.42 -11.99
CA ALA A 67 -21.22 -7.70 -12.42
C ALA A 67 -21.08 -8.69 -11.24
N ALA A 68 -20.57 -8.23 -10.09
CA ALA A 68 -20.39 -9.07 -8.91
C ALA A 68 -21.73 -9.52 -8.30
N GLN A 69 -22.72 -8.64 -8.22
CA GLN A 69 -24.07 -8.94 -7.71
C GLN A 69 -24.81 -9.97 -8.56
N SER A 70 -24.46 -10.12 -9.83
CA SER A 70 -25.04 -11.14 -10.69
C SER A 70 -24.75 -12.59 -10.24
N GLY A 71 -23.68 -12.79 -9.45
CA GLY A 71 -23.19 -14.12 -9.06
C GLY A 71 -22.55 -14.92 -10.20
N GLU A 72 -22.37 -14.31 -11.37
CA GLU A 72 -21.77 -14.90 -12.56
C GLU A 72 -20.42 -14.26 -12.87
N ILE A 73 -19.31 -14.95 -12.57
CA ILE A 73 -17.96 -14.40 -12.74
C ILE A 73 -17.67 -13.96 -14.19
N GLU A 74 -18.31 -14.57 -15.18
CA GLU A 74 -18.18 -14.19 -16.59
C GLU A 74 -18.72 -12.79 -16.89
N LYS A 75 -19.60 -12.24 -16.04
CA LYS A 75 -20.08 -10.85 -16.17
C LYS A 75 -19.00 -9.81 -15.89
N MET A 76 -17.89 -10.23 -15.26
CA MET A 76 -16.70 -9.38 -15.15
C MET A 76 -15.96 -9.17 -16.48
N ARG A 77 -16.15 -10.06 -17.46
CA ARG A 77 -15.43 -9.97 -18.74
C ARG A 77 -15.65 -8.64 -19.47
N PRO A 78 -16.89 -8.15 -19.67
CA PRO A 78 -17.10 -6.83 -20.27
C PRO A 78 -16.47 -5.69 -19.46
N VAL A 79 -16.46 -5.77 -18.13
CA VAL A 79 -15.83 -4.75 -17.26
C VAL A 79 -14.31 -4.73 -17.48
N LEU A 80 -13.68 -5.91 -17.53
CA LEU A 80 -12.25 -6.06 -17.81
C LEU A 80 -11.88 -5.58 -19.22
N GLU A 81 -12.72 -5.86 -20.21
CA GLU A 81 -12.49 -5.48 -21.62
C GLU A 81 -12.71 -3.97 -21.85
N SER A 82 -13.61 -3.34 -21.09
CA SER A 82 -13.84 -1.88 -21.16
C SER A 82 -12.79 -1.06 -20.43
N ASN A 83 -12.01 -1.69 -19.55
CA ASN A 83 -10.96 -1.02 -18.82
C ASN A 83 -9.76 -0.75 -19.74
N GLU A 84 -9.18 0.43 -19.64
CA GLU A 84 -8.04 0.84 -20.48
C GLU A 84 -6.82 -0.08 -20.31
N LEU A 85 -6.61 -0.58 -19.09
CA LEU A 85 -5.54 -1.50 -18.74
C LEU A 85 -6.12 -2.81 -18.18
N LYS A 86 -5.47 -3.93 -18.46
CA LYS A 86 -5.82 -5.17 -17.76
C LYS A 86 -5.43 -5.05 -16.29
N PRO A 87 -6.36 -5.13 -15.33
CA PRO A 87 -6.03 -4.97 -13.91
C PRO A 87 -5.17 -6.12 -13.43
N MET A 88 -4.26 -5.82 -12.51
CA MET A 88 -3.47 -6.85 -11.82
C MET A 88 -4.39 -7.64 -10.88
N VAL A 89 -4.43 -8.95 -11.04
CA VAL A 89 -5.21 -9.86 -10.19
C VAL A 89 -4.34 -10.80 -9.37
N ALA A 90 -3.04 -10.81 -9.64
CA ALA A 90 -2.00 -11.50 -8.90
C ALA A 90 -0.67 -10.76 -9.04
N THR A 91 0.31 -11.10 -8.19
CA THR A 91 1.69 -10.57 -8.30
C THR A 91 2.39 -11.05 -9.56
N ALA A 92 2.08 -12.27 -10.02
CA ALA A 92 2.53 -12.79 -11.30
C ALA A 92 1.60 -12.34 -12.43
N HIS A 93 2.12 -12.31 -13.66
CA HIS A 93 1.30 -12.00 -14.83
C HIS A 93 0.19 -13.05 -15.03
N VAL A 94 -1.02 -12.58 -15.27
CA VAL A 94 -2.22 -13.40 -15.52
C VAL A 94 -2.84 -12.99 -16.84
N ASP A 95 -2.92 -13.94 -17.78
CA ASP A 95 -3.50 -13.69 -19.12
C ASP A 95 -5.02 -13.57 -19.08
N ASP A 96 -5.69 -14.47 -18.36
CA ASP A 96 -7.16 -14.47 -18.17
C ASP A 96 -7.52 -14.35 -16.70
N PRO A 97 -7.91 -13.14 -16.22
CA PRO A 97 -8.36 -12.93 -14.85
C PRO A 97 -9.54 -13.82 -14.43
N ILE A 98 -10.48 -14.08 -15.35
CA ILE A 98 -11.66 -14.92 -15.05
C ILE A 98 -11.24 -16.36 -14.77
N ALA A 99 -10.39 -16.93 -15.61
CA ALA A 99 -9.87 -18.29 -15.40
C ALA A 99 -9.04 -18.37 -14.11
N PHE A 100 -8.25 -17.33 -13.82
CA PHE A 100 -7.48 -17.22 -12.58
C PHE A 100 -8.40 -17.21 -11.36
N TRP A 101 -9.41 -16.33 -11.32
CA TRP A 101 -10.33 -16.23 -10.19
C TRP A 101 -11.13 -17.52 -9.97
N LYS A 102 -11.57 -18.20 -11.05
CA LYS A 102 -12.19 -19.52 -10.93
C LYS A 102 -11.26 -20.55 -10.31
N LYS A 103 -10.00 -20.54 -10.70
CA LYS A 103 -8.98 -21.47 -10.16
C LYS A 103 -8.71 -21.23 -8.67
N GLU A 104 -8.65 -19.95 -8.25
CA GLU A 104 -8.39 -19.56 -6.85
C GLU A 104 -9.65 -19.66 -5.97
N SER A 105 -10.84 -19.74 -6.57
CA SER A 105 -12.11 -19.87 -5.87
C SER A 105 -12.26 -21.21 -5.17
N ALA A 106 -12.87 -21.19 -4.00
CA ALA A 106 -13.04 -22.36 -3.15
C ALA A 106 -13.84 -23.52 -3.83
N ASP A 107 -14.77 -23.19 -4.73
CA ASP A 107 -15.61 -24.14 -5.44
C ASP A 107 -15.46 -24.08 -6.97
N GLY A 108 -14.50 -23.32 -7.46
CA GLY A 108 -14.27 -23.13 -8.88
C GLY A 108 -15.28 -22.25 -9.59
N SER A 109 -16.27 -21.69 -8.88
CA SER A 109 -17.31 -20.83 -9.47
C SER A 109 -16.91 -19.36 -9.59
N GLY A 110 -15.95 -18.89 -8.75
CA GLY A 110 -15.56 -17.49 -8.61
C GLY A 110 -16.51 -16.65 -7.74
N ARG A 111 -17.57 -17.25 -7.14
CA ARG A 111 -18.55 -16.50 -6.34
C ARG A 111 -18.00 -15.92 -5.06
N ASP A 112 -17.08 -16.62 -4.40
CA ASP A 112 -16.35 -16.13 -3.23
C ASP A 112 -15.46 -14.92 -3.58
N VAL A 113 -14.89 -14.89 -4.79
CA VAL A 113 -14.14 -13.75 -5.31
C VAL A 113 -15.06 -12.55 -5.57
N LEU A 114 -16.25 -12.79 -6.18
CA LEU A 114 -17.28 -11.75 -6.37
C LEU A 114 -17.78 -11.19 -5.04
N ALA A 115 -17.99 -12.07 -4.04
CA ALA A 115 -18.37 -11.65 -2.70
C ALA A 115 -17.27 -10.76 -2.06
N ALA A 116 -16.01 -11.18 -2.18
CA ALA A 116 -14.88 -10.38 -1.67
C ALA A 116 -14.78 -9.00 -2.36
N MET A 117 -15.09 -8.89 -3.67
CA MET A 117 -15.16 -7.59 -4.36
C MET A 117 -16.22 -6.69 -3.73
N LEU A 118 -17.44 -7.20 -3.50
CA LEU A 118 -18.52 -6.44 -2.89
C LEU A 118 -18.18 -6.01 -1.46
N ASP A 119 -17.63 -6.92 -0.65
CA ASP A 119 -17.25 -6.64 0.72
C ASP A 119 -16.17 -5.57 0.82
N VAL A 120 -15.11 -5.68 0.00
CA VAL A 120 -14.03 -4.70 -0.09
C VAL A 120 -14.57 -3.32 -0.48
N MET A 121 -15.39 -3.23 -1.53
CA MET A 121 -15.98 -1.97 -1.98
C MET A 121 -16.97 -1.37 -0.98
N SER A 122 -17.55 -2.16 -0.08
CA SER A 122 -18.47 -1.67 0.97
C SER A 122 -17.75 -1.02 2.16
N SER A 123 -16.42 -1.11 2.22
CA SER A 123 -15.59 -0.53 3.29
C SER A 123 -15.22 0.94 3.02
N GLY A 124 -14.60 1.57 4.01
CA GLY A 124 -13.92 2.85 3.80
C GLY A 124 -12.75 2.72 2.83
N TYR A 125 -12.37 3.84 2.23
CA TYR A 125 -11.26 3.95 1.29
C TYR A 125 -10.29 5.04 1.68
N VAL A 126 -9.13 5.03 1.04
CA VAL A 126 -8.13 6.11 1.11
C VAL A 126 -7.79 6.60 -0.29
N ARG A 127 -7.33 7.84 -0.36
CA ARG A 127 -6.68 8.41 -1.53
C ARG A 127 -5.18 8.42 -1.28
N THR A 128 -4.42 7.79 -2.15
CA THR A 128 -2.95 7.67 -2.08
C THR A 128 -2.30 8.25 -3.32
N GLY A 129 -0.99 8.49 -3.26
CA GLY A 129 -0.25 9.03 -4.38
C GLY A 129 -0.60 10.50 -4.70
N GLN A 130 -0.02 11.01 -5.78
CA GLN A 130 -0.27 12.35 -6.32
C GLN A 130 -0.06 12.37 -7.83
N GLY A 131 -0.80 13.22 -8.53
CA GLY A 131 -0.68 13.33 -9.99
C GLY A 131 -1.03 12.04 -10.71
N GLU A 132 -0.12 11.51 -11.53
CA GLU A 132 -0.34 10.27 -12.30
C GLU A 132 -0.39 9.01 -11.43
N ASP A 133 0.23 9.05 -10.23
CA ASP A 133 0.23 7.94 -9.28
C ASP A 133 -0.96 8.00 -8.31
N GLU A 134 -1.88 8.93 -8.48
CA GLU A 134 -3.05 9.06 -7.61
C GLU A 134 -3.97 7.84 -7.75
N MET A 135 -4.38 7.29 -6.60
CA MET A 135 -5.19 6.07 -6.53
C MET A 135 -6.22 6.15 -5.40
N TYR A 136 -7.40 5.66 -5.65
CA TYR A 136 -8.40 5.33 -4.63
C TYR A 136 -8.29 3.85 -4.30
N VAL A 137 -8.05 3.52 -3.02
CA VAL A 137 -7.74 2.14 -2.58
C VAL A 137 -8.74 1.68 -1.53
N TRP A 138 -9.34 0.52 -1.77
CA TRP A 138 -10.22 -0.20 -0.84
C TRP A 138 -9.61 -1.56 -0.46
N PRO A 139 -9.84 -2.04 0.77
CA PRO A 139 -10.27 -1.28 1.93
C PRO A 139 -9.11 -0.39 2.42
N TYR A 140 -9.41 0.67 3.15
CA TYR A 140 -8.38 1.56 3.71
C TYR A 140 -7.32 0.84 4.55
N PHE A 141 -7.64 -0.32 5.12
CA PHE A 141 -6.72 -1.16 5.87
C PHE A 141 -5.44 -1.52 5.10
N ALA A 142 -5.52 -1.60 3.76
CA ALA A 142 -4.38 -1.91 2.91
C ALA A 142 -3.26 -0.86 3.03
N GLU A 143 -3.63 0.40 3.32
CA GLU A 143 -2.71 1.54 3.35
C GLU A 143 -2.49 2.10 4.77
N THR A 144 -3.41 1.83 5.71
CA THR A 144 -3.30 2.35 7.10
C THR A 144 -2.73 1.32 8.08
N GLY A 145 -2.66 0.05 7.69
CA GLY A 145 -2.29 -1.04 8.57
C GLY A 145 -3.34 -1.36 9.64
N LEU A 146 -3.01 -2.27 10.55
CA LEU A 146 -3.95 -2.82 11.53
C LEU A 146 -3.48 -2.67 12.99
N SER A 147 -2.44 -1.87 13.25
CA SER A 147 -1.78 -1.83 14.56
C SER A 147 -2.57 -1.08 15.64
N ALA A 148 -3.50 -0.20 15.25
CA ALA A 148 -4.21 0.69 16.16
C ALA A 148 -5.67 0.89 15.74
N LEU A 149 -6.39 -0.20 15.47
CA LEU A 149 -7.80 -0.14 15.10
C LEU A 149 -8.68 0.22 16.30
N THR A 150 -9.65 1.10 16.09
CA THR A 150 -10.75 1.29 17.03
C THR A 150 -11.68 0.08 17.02
N PRO A 151 -12.51 -0.13 18.06
CA PRO A 151 -13.50 -1.22 18.05
C PRO A 151 -14.44 -1.20 16.83
N SER A 152 -14.82 -0.03 16.35
CA SER A 152 -15.66 0.11 15.15
C SER A 152 -14.92 -0.36 13.87
N GLN A 153 -13.65 0.00 13.75
CA GLN A 153 -12.81 -0.45 12.64
C GLN A 153 -12.53 -1.97 12.69
N GLU A 154 -12.46 -2.55 13.88
CA GLU A 154 -12.37 -4.01 14.02
C GLU A 154 -13.63 -4.71 13.52
N VAL A 155 -14.81 -4.16 13.81
CA VAL A 155 -16.08 -4.68 13.27
C VAL A 155 -16.07 -4.59 11.73
N GLU A 156 -15.61 -3.48 11.17
CA GLU A 156 -15.48 -3.32 9.73
C GLU A 156 -14.48 -4.32 9.12
N LEU A 157 -13.33 -4.53 9.77
CA LEU A 157 -12.36 -5.54 9.35
C LEU A 157 -12.97 -6.94 9.28
N TYR A 158 -13.75 -7.35 10.30
CA TYR A 158 -14.41 -8.66 10.32
C TYR A 158 -15.54 -8.81 9.29
N ARG A 159 -16.06 -7.71 8.74
CA ARG A 159 -17.00 -7.76 7.61
C ARG A 159 -16.29 -8.02 6.28
N VAL A 160 -15.07 -7.52 6.12
CA VAL A 160 -14.30 -7.59 4.87
C VAL A 160 -13.41 -8.83 4.81
N VAL A 161 -12.96 -9.32 5.97
CA VAL A 161 -11.95 -10.39 6.07
C VAL A 161 -12.50 -11.55 6.91
N PRO A 162 -12.35 -12.81 6.48
CA PRO A 162 -12.69 -13.97 7.31
C PRO A 162 -12.03 -13.89 8.70
N PRO A 163 -12.75 -14.21 9.79
CA PRO A 163 -12.29 -14.00 11.17
C PRO A 163 -10.91 -14.57 11.47
N GLU A 164 -10.61 -15.77 10.97
CA GLU A 164 -9.32 -16.44 11.20
C GLU A 164 -8.16 -15.65 10.57
N ARG A 165 -8.37 -15.12 9.36
CA ARG A 165 -7.40 -14.29 8.66
C ARG A 165 -7.26 -12.93 9.35
N ALA A 166 -8.36 -12.31 9.77
CA ALA A 166 -8.34 -11.03 10.48
C ALA A 166 -7.52 -11.10 11.78
N VAL A 167 -7.67 -12.18 12.56
CA VAL A 167 -6.86 -12.42 13.77
C VAL A 167 -5.37 -12.53 13.45
N ALA A 168 -5.00 -13.26 12.39
CA ALA A 168 -3.61 -13.40 11.97
C ALA A 168 -3.02 -12.06 11.51
N MET A 169 -3.78 -11.29 10.72
CA MET A 169 -3.38 -9.96 10.24
C MET A 169 -3.21 -8.95 11.38
N LYS A 170 -4.11 -8.94 12.37
CA LYS A 170 -3.99 -8.08 13.56
C LYS A 170 -2.70 -8.37 14.34
N ARG A 171 -2.26 -9.63 14.43
CA ARG A 171 -0.99 -9.99 15.08
C ARG A 171 0.22 -9.46 14.33
N SER A 172 0.17 -9.46 12.99
CA SER A 172 1.27 -8.95 12.16
C SER A 172 1.24 -7.44 11.97
N GLY A 173 0.11 -6.79 12.27
CA GLY A 173 -0.14 -5.38 12.01
C GLY A 173 -0.32 -5.04 10.53
N LYS A 174 -0.32 -6.05 9.64
CA LYS A 174 -0.37 -5.87 8.18
C LYS A 174 -1.64 -6.45 7.60
N TYR A 175 -2.27 -5.68 6.70
CA TYR A 175 -3.36 -6.17 5.87
C TYR A 175 -2.80 -7.08 4.76
N GLY A 176 -3.44 -8.20 4.51
CA GLY A 176 -3.02 -9.21 3.53
C GLY A 176 -4.23 -9.99 2.98
N TYR A 177 -5.28 -9.26 2.60
CA TYR A 177 -6.48 -9.79 1.96
C TYR A 177 -6.79 -8.99 0.70
N TYR A 178 -7.92 -9.21 0.06
CA TYR A 178 -8.27 -8.52 -1.18
C TYR A 178 -8.26 -7.00 -1.03
N ARG A 179 -7.67 -6.33 -2.00
CA ARG A 179 -7.65 -4.88 -2.13
C ARG A 179 -7.92 -4.48 -3.59
N LEU A 180 -8.64 -3.38 -3.74
CA LEU A 180 -9.04 -2.79 -5.02
C LEU A 180 -8.38 -1.44 -5.19
N GLY A 181 -7.87 -1.13 -6.38
CA GLY A 181 -7.32 0.20 -6.71
C GLY A 181 -7.85 0.74 -8.03
N ILE A 182 -8.40 1.96 -7.99
CA ILE A 182 -8.94 2.68 -9.16
C ILE A 182 -8.31 4.07 -9.20
N ALA A 183 -7.75 4.46 -10.36
CA ALA A 183 -7.21 5.80 -10.57
C ALA A 183 -8.34 6.84 -10.74
N PRO A 184 -8.06 8.16 -10.59
CA PRO A 184 -9.08 9.21 -10.70
C PRO A 184 -9.81 9.25 -12.05
N ASN A 185 -9.16 8.80 -13.11
CA ASN A 185 -9.74 8.68 -14.45
C ASN A 185 -10.67 7.46 -14.62
N GLY A 186 -10.80 6.61 -13.58
CA GLY A 186 -11.64 5.42 -13.58
C GLY A 186 -10.95 4.14 -14.03
N VAL A 187 -9.66 4.19 -14.35
CA VAL A 187 -8.91 2.98 -14.72
C VAL A 187 -8.76 2.08 -13.49
N TRP A 188 -9.24 0.84 -13.60
CA TRP A 188 -9.10 -0.19 -12.59
C TRP A 188 -7.70 -0.82 -12.68
N HIS A 189 -6.86 -0.57 -11.69
CA HIS A 189 -5.46 -1.00 -11.71
C HIS A 189 -5.23 -2.37 -11.11
N PHE A 190 -5.94 -2.71 -10.04
CA PHE A 190 -5.75 -3.99 -9.38
C PHE A 190 -6.95 -4.46 -8.54
N PHE A 191 -7.08 -5.79 -8.45
CA PHE A 191 -7.81 -6.51 -7.42
C PHE A 191 -6.95 -7.68 -6.97
N LEU A 192 -6.20 -7.50 -5.89
CA LEU A 192 -5.15 -8.39 -5.40
C LEU A 192 -5.47 -8.93 -4.00
N GLN A 193 -5.01 -10.14 -3.75
CA GLN A 193 -4.93 -10.72 -2.41
C GLN A 193 -3.48 -10.74 -1.93
#